data_a0632040912aa1a9f8a4341144ebc142
#
_entry.id   a0632040912aa1a9f8a4341144ebc142
#
_cell.length_a   1.000
_cell.length_b   1.000
_cell.length_c   1.000
_cell.angle_alpha   90.00
_cell.angle_beta   90.00
_cell.angle_gamma   90.00
#
_symmetry.space_group_name_H-M   'P 1'
#
loop_
_entity.id
_entity.type
_entity.pdbx_description
1 polymer ?
#
loop_
_entity_poly.entity_id
_entity_poly.type
_entity_poly.pdbx_seq_one_letter_code
_entity_poly.pdbx_strand_id
1 'polypeptide(L)'
;YAHTAFVVIAGLLSLQGCSKPAAAAPATAETALGAEHISAASAVDAGRYLVKIGGCNDCHTPGFAMTNGASPAEGEWLTGDSVGFSGPWGVSYPANLRLSFQNMDEAQFIELSRAGQGRPPMPWPSLKAMSDKDLKAIYAYIKSLGAKGEMAPAALSPGVAPDRPHIPFI
;
A
#
# COMPACT_ATOMS: atom_id res chain seq x y z
N TYR A 1 12.77 -79.85 52.36
CA TYR A 1 12.12 -78.67 52.89
C TYR A 1 12.04 -77.65 51.78
N ALA A 2 10.81 -77.44 51.28
CA ALA A 2 10.53 -76.49 50.21
C ALA A 2 10.20 -75.11 50.78
N HIS A 3 10.83 -74.03 50.26
CA HIS A 3 10.48 -72.68 50.60
C HIS A 3 9.89 -72.05 49.37
N THR A 4 8.61 -71.77 49.43
CA THR A 4 7.84 -71.05 48.38
C THR A 4 8.00 -69.56 48.61
N ALA A 5 8.60 -68.83 47.63
CA ALA A 5 8.71 -67.39 47.67
C ALA A 5 7.50 -66.77 46.92
N PHE A 6 6.73 -65.93 47.61
CA PHE A 6 5.65 -65.13 47.07
C PHE A 6 6.24 -63.89 46.46
N VAL A 7 6.02 -63.68 45.14
CA VAL A 7 6.32 -62.40 44.43
C VAL A 7 5.08 -61.56 44.41
N VAL A 8 5.11 -60.39 45.04
CA VAL A 8 4.06 -59.38 45.01
C VAL A 8 4.40 -58.47 43.88
N ILE A 9 3.59 -58.47 42.84
CA ILE A 9 3.69 -57.49 41.71
C ILE A 9 2.84 -56.27 42.08
N ALA A 10 3.54 -55.17 42.42
CA ALA A 10 2.88 -53.86 42.59
C ALA A 10 2.64 -53.20 41.19
N GLY A 11 1.38 -53.10 40.77
CA GLY A 11 0.97 -52.43 39.56
C GLY A 11 1.02 -50.91 39.76
N LEU A 12 1.87 -50.20 39.02
CA LEU A 12 1.82 -48.75 38.90
C LEU A 12 0.73 -48.37 37.89
N LEU A 13 -0.36 -47.78 38.38
CA LEU A 13 -1.33 -47.04 37.53
C LEU A 13 -0.70 -45.72 37.12
N SER A 14 -0.34 -45.57 35.84
CA SER A 14 0.05 -44.31 35.25
C SER A 14 -1.23 -43.52 34.86
N LEU A 15 -1.50 -42.47 35.62
CA LEU A 15 -2.52 -41.47 35.27
C LEU A 15 -1.98 -40.60 34.08
N GLN A 16 -2.42 -40.91 32.87
CA GLN A 16 -2.21 -40.04 31.71
C GLN A 16 -3.16 -38.86 31.80
N GLY A 17 -2.65 -37.70 32.24
CA GLY A 17 -3.35 -36.44 32.20
C GLY A 17 -3.55 -35.99 30.74
N CYS A 18 -4.78 -35.97 30.29
CA CYS A 18 -5.14 -35.30 29.00
C CYS A 18 -4.89 -33.79 29.12
N SER A 19 -3.72 -33.35 28.68
CA SER A 19 -3.50 -31.89 28.47
C SER A 19 -4.30 -31.44 27.28
N LYS A 20 -5.35 -30.68 27.55
CA LYS A 20 -6.14 -29.99 26.52
C LYS A 20 -5.22 -29.01 25.78
N PRO A 21 -5.12 -29.05 24.44
CA PRO A 21 -4.30 -28.07 23.74
C PRO A 21 -4.86 -26.67 24.01
N ALA A 22 -3.99 -25.77 24.46
CA ALA A 22 -4.33 -24.36 24.59
C ALA A 22 -4.72 -23.84 23.21
N ALA A 23 -5.94 -23.32 23.08
CA ALA A 23 -6.39 -22.66 21.87
C ALA A 23 -5.44 -21.47 21.62
N ALA A 24 -4.76 -21.47 20.48
CA ALA A 24 -3.98 -20.32 20.04
C ALA A 24 -4.91 -19.12 19.96
N ALA A 25 -4.55 -18.03 20.63
CA ALA A 25 -5.28 -16.77 20.52
C ALA A 25 -5.34 -16.38 19.04
N PRO A 26 -6.48 -15.91 18.53
CA PRO A 26 -6.54 -15.43 17.16
C PRO A 26 -5.53 -14.28 17.00
N ALA A 27 -4.62 -14.41 16.05
CA ALA A 27 -3.74 -13.31 15.65
C ALA A 27 -4.64 -12.13 15.29
N THR A 28 -4.44 -10.99 15.96
CA THR A 28 -5.22 -9.79 15.71
C THR A 28 -5.05 -9.39 14.24
N ALA A 29 -6.14 -9.05 13.57
CA ALA A 29 -6.18 -8.71 12.14
C ALA A 29 -5.20 -7.58 11.76
N GLU A 30 -4.73 -6.82 12.72
CA GLU A 30 -3.78 -5.72 12.56
C GLU A 30 -2.35 -6.20 12.25
N THR A 31 -1.99 -7.42 12.66
CA THR A 31 -0.67 -8.02 12.35
C THR A 31 -0.61 -8.60 10.93
N ALA A 32 -1.75 -8.86 10.29
CA ALA A 32 -1.81 -9.42 8.94
C ALA A 32 -1.65 -8.34 7.84
N LEU A 33 -2.02 -7.08 8.13
CA LEU A 33 -1.95 -5.94 7.21
C LEU A 33 -0.52 -5.42 6.99
N GLY A 34 0.45 -6.16 6.84
CA GLY A 34 1.83 -5.73 6.60
C GLY A 34 2.75 -6.86 6.19
N ALA A 35 2.23 -8.10 6.26
CA ALA A 35 3.00 -9.28 5.91
C ALA A 35 2.99 -9.59 4.41
N GLU A 36 1.90 -9.27 3.73
CA GLU A 36 1.76 -9.48 2.28
C GLU A 36 2.46 -8.40 1.48
N HIS A 37 3.20 -8.79 0.47
CA HIS A 37 3.93 -7.87 -0.41
C HIS A 37 4.21 -8.51 -1.77
N ILE A 38 4.50 -7.66 -2.76
CA ILE A 38 4.90 -8.10 -4.09
C ILE A 38 6.38 -8.51 -4.10
N SER A 39 6.68 -9.66 -4.74
CA SER A 39 8.04 -10.11 -5.01
C SER A 39 8.37 -9.91 -6.49
N ALA A 40 9.52 -9.32 -6.77
CA ALA A 40 10.08 -9.12 -8.11
C ALA A 40 11.60 -9.18 -8.06
N ALA A 41 12.25 -9.07 -9.22
CA ALA A 41 13.71 -9.16 -9.35
C ALA A 41 14.44 -8.02 -8.60
N SER A 42 13.80 -6.85 -8.49
CA SER A 42 14.31 -5.70 -7.73
C SER A 42 13.16 -4.94 -7.08
N ALA A 43 13.50 -4.06 -6.13
CA ALA A 43 12.53 -3.13 -5.54
C ALA A 43 11.93 -2.19 -6.60
N VAL A 44 12.72 -1.77 -7.59
CA VAL A 44 12.26 -0.93 -8.70
C VAL A 44 11.24 -1.67 -9.56
N ASP A 45 11.48 -2.96 -9.89
CA ASP A 45 10.53 -3.77 -10.66
C ASP A 45 9.23 -4.02 -9.89
N ALA A 46 9.33 -4.30 -8.59
CA ALA A 46 8.16 -4.43 -7.72
C ALA A 46 7.35 -3.13 -7.69
N GLY A 47 8.02 -1.99 -7.51
CA GLY A 47 7.39 -0.67 -7.48
C GLY A 47 6.74 -0.31 -8.82
N ARG A 48 7.41 -0.59 -9.94
CA ARG A 48 6.84 -0.43 -11.28
C ARG A 48 5.54 -1.22 -11.45
N TYR A 49 5.55 -2.47 -11.03
CA TYR A 49 4.38 -3.32 -11.08
C TYR A 49 3.24 -2.76 -10.21
N LEU A 50 3.55 -2.38 -8.96
CA LEU A 50 2.58 -1.80 -8.02
C LEU A 50 1.97 -0.49 -8.55
N VAL A 51 2.76 0.39 -9.12
CA VAL A 51 2.28 1.64 -9.75
C VAL A 51 1.27 1.35 -10.88
N LYS A 52 1.53 0.30 -11.67
CA LYS A 52 0.61 -0.11 -12.75
C LYS A 52 -0.69 -0.69 -12.20
N ILE A 53 -0.62 -1.71 -11.33
CA ILE A 53 -1.83 -2.39 -10.84
C ILE A 53 -2.60 -1.58 -9.81
N GLY A 54 -1.93 -0.68 -9.09
CA GLY A 54 -2.55 0.25 -8.15
C GLY A 54 -3.22 1.45 -8.81
N GLY A 55 -3.19 1.55 -10.15
CA GLY A 55 -3.86 2.61 -10.90
C GLY A 55 -3.26 4.00 -10.69
N CYS A 56 -2.01 4.12 -10.24
CA CYS A 56 -1.39 5.42 -9.98
C CYS A 56 -1.34 6.28 -11.24
N ASN A 57 -1.06 5.64 -12.39
CA ASN A 57 -0.98 6.32 -13.67
C ASN A 57 -2.32 6.87 -14.16
N ASP A 58 -3.44 6.29 -13.74
CA ASP A 58 -4.78 6.69 -14.22
C ASP A 58 -5.08 8.16 -13.90
N CYS A 59 -4.53 8.64 -12.77
CA CYS A 59 -4.66 10.04 -12.36
C CYS A 59 -3.34 10.81 -12.50
N HIS A 60 -2.19 10.20 -12.16
CA HIS A 60 -0.92 10.92 -12.07
C HIS A 60 -0.11 10.96 -13.37
N THR A 61 -0.65 10.43 -14.48
CA THR A 61 -0.01 10.46 -15.80
C THR A 61 -0.98 11.00 -16.84
N PRO A 62 -0.72 12.16 -17.45
CA PRO A 62 -1.66 12.80 -18.37
C PRO A 62 -2.03 11.88 -19.54
N GLY A 63 -3.31 11.68 -19.76
CA GLY A 63 -3.84 10.89 -20.88
C GLY A 63 -3.71 9.37 -20.75
N PHE A 64 -3.11 8.84 -19.69
CA PHE A 64 -2.88 7.38 -19.55
C PHE A 64 -4.18 6.57 -19.55
N ALA A 65 -5.15 6.96 -18.72
CA ALA A 65 -6.45 6.29 -18.65
C ALA A 65 -7.24 6.40 -19.97
N MET A 66 -7.12 7.54 -20.68
CA MET A 66 -7.81 7.78 -21.95
C MET A 66 -7.33 6.86 -23.08
N THR A 67 -6.12 6.34 -22.96
CA THR A 67 -5.51 5.43 -23.94
C THR A 67 -5.49 3.98 -23.47
N ASN A 68 -6.22 3.64 -22.39
CA ASN A 68 -6.18 2.32 -21.75
C ASN A 68 -4.74 1.87 -21.42
N GLY A 69 -3.89 2.80 -21.02
CA GLY A 69 -2.51 2.53 -20.65
C GLY A 69 -1.53 2.35 -21.83
N ALA A 70 -1.97 2.57 -23.08
CA ALA A 70 -1.11 2.45 -24.25
C ALA A 70 -0.14 3.62 -24.41
N SER A 71 -0.45 4.77 -23.85
CA SER A 71 0.31 6.02 -23.93
C SER A 71 0.07 6.87 -22.68
N PRO A 72 1.01 7.71 -22.27
CA PRO A 72 2.35 7.89 -22.82
C PRO A 72 3.32 6.77 -22.43
N ALA A 73 4.52 6.81 -23.02
CA ALA A 73 5.60 5.90 -22.65
C ALA A 73 6.02 6.08 -21.18
N GLU A 74 6.60 5.04 -20.57
CA GLU A 74 6.98 5.01 -19.14
C GLU A 74 7.82 6.20 -18.68
N GLY A 75 8.69 6.72 -19.56
CA GLY A 75 9.49 7.92 -19.27
C GLY A 75 8.68 9.18 -19.02
N GLU A 76 7.37 9.19 -19.34
CA GLU A 76 6.43 10.29 -19.11
C GLU A 76 5.50 10.04 -17.92
N TRP A 77 5.60 8.91 -17.25
CA TRP A 77 4.68 8.56 -16.16
C TRP A 77 4.89 9.43 -14.92
N LEU A 78 3.80 9.56 -14.15
CA LEU A 78 3.75 10.15 -12.81
C LEU A 78 4.14 11.62 -12.74
N THR A 79 3.95 12.34 -13.84
CA THR A 79 4.24 13.78 -13.96
C THR A 79 3.09 14.67 -13.46
N GLY A 80 2.03 14.08 -12.88
CA GLY A 80 0.82 14.80 -12.45
C GLY A 80 -0.12 15.13 -13.60
N ASP A 81 -1.24 15.79 -13.30
CA ASP A 81 -2.17 16.25 -14.33
C ASP A 81 -2.75 17.62 -13.96
N SER A 82 -3.13 18.38 -15.00
CA SER A 82 -3.86 19.65 -14.87
C SER A 82 -5.38 19.49 -14.94
N VAL A 83 -5.88 18.29 -15.25
CA VAL A 83 -7.30 17.95 -15.12
C VAL A 83 -7.62 17.72 -13.65
N GLY A 84 -8.54 18.50 -13.10
CA GLY A 84 -8.93 18.45 -11.71
C GLY A 84 -10.04 17.44 -11.42
N PHE A 85 -10.23 17.13 -10.15
CA PHE A 85 -11.36 16.37 -9.64
C PHE A 85 -12.13 17.25 -8.64
N SER A 86 -13.37 17.59 -8.96
CA SER A 86 -14.17 18.50 -8.14
C SER A 86 -15.25 17.76 -7.34
N GLY A 87 -15.52 18.25 -6.12
CA GLY A 87 -16.53 17.70 -5.24
C GLY A 87 -16.72 18.58 -4.00
N PRO A 88 -17.37 18.06 -2.93
CA PRO A 88 -17.58 18.81 -1.69
C PRO A 88 -16.29 19.34 -1.05
N TRP A 89 -15.14 18.73 -1.38
CA TRP A 89 -13.82 19.14 -0.89
C TRP A 89 -13.18 20.29 -1.67
N GLY A 90 -13.85 20.82 -2.70
CA GLY A 90 -13.28 21.74 -3.67
C GLY A 90 -12.74 21.04 -4.91
N VAL A 91 -11.55 21.40 -5.37
CA VAL A 91 -10.89 20.75 -6.52
C VAL A 91 -9.51 20.24 -6.09
N SER A 92 -9.21 18.98 -6.38
CA SER A 92 -7.89 18.40 -6.25
C SER A 92 -7.29 18.14 -7.63
N TYR A 93 -5.98 18.31 -7.75
CA TYR A 93 -5.22 17.97 -8.95
C TYR A 93 -4.22 16.87 -8.62
N PRO A 94 -4.06 15.86 -9.51
CA PRO A 94 -3.08 14.81 -9.31
C PRO A 94 -1.67 15.38 -9.25
N ALA A 95 -0.98 15.19 -8.13
CA ALA A 95 0.35 15.72 -7.93
C ALA A 95 1.36 15.11 -8.93
N ASN A 96 2.37 15.91 -9.31
CA ASN A 96 3.56 15.37 -9.94
C ASN A 96 4.37 14.60 -8.91
N LEU A 97 4.25 13.25 -8.94
CA LEU A 97 4.93 12.40 -7.96
C LEU A 97 6.44 12.44 -8.14
N ARG A 98 6.94 12.61 -9.37
CA ARG A 98 8.38 12.69 -9.64
C ARG A 98 9.02 13.91 -8.97
N LEU A 99 8.34 15.05 -8.96
CA LEU A 99 8.82 16.25 -8.27
C LEU A 99 8.55 16.18 -6.76
N SER A 100 7.39 15.67 -6.34
CA SER A 100 7.07 15.52 -4.90
C SER A 100 8.10 14.65 -4.19
N PHE A 101 8.54 13.57 -4.83
CA PHE A 101 9.51 12.64 -4.26
C PHE A 101 10.96 13.15 -4.28
N GLN A 102 11.26 14.27 -4.97
CA GLN A 102 12.61 14.87 -4.83
C GLN A 102 12.83 15.43 -3.42
N ASN A 103 11.77 15.95 -2.80
CA ASN A 103 11.80 16.61 -1.50
C ASN A 103 11.23 15.73 -0.37
N MET A 104 10.96 14.46 -0.64
CA MET A 104 10.40 13.49 0.31
C MET A 104 11.34 12.30 0.40
N ASP A 105 11.66 11.87 1.60
CA ASP A 105 12.39 10.63 1.83
C ASP A 105 11.44 9.43 1.96
N GLU A 106 12.00 8.21 2.01
CA GLU A 106 11.24 6.97 2.09
C GLU A 106 10.37 6.89 3.35
N ALA A 107 10.92 7.32 4.49
CA ALA A 107 10.20 7.28 5.77
C ALA A 107 9.00 8.25 5.77
N GLN A 108 9.19 9.46 5.24
CA GLN A 108 8.13 10.45 5.07
C GLN A 108 7.02 9.95 4.14
N PHE A 109 7.37 9.23 3.07
CA PHE A 109 6.35 8.64 2.20
C PHE A 109 5.54 7.54 2.90
N ILE A 110 6.20 6.69 3.68
CA ILE A 110 5.51 5.66 4.47
C ILE A 110 4.59 6.32 5.50
N GLU A 111 5.06 7.33 6.22
CA GLU A 111 4.27 8.07 7.21
C GLU A 111 3.03 8.71 6.55
N LEU A 112 3.21 9.42 5.44
CA LEU A 112 2.11 10.00 4.65
C LEU A 112 1.08 8.94 4.24
N SER A 113 1.56 7.79 3.76
CA SER A 113 0.69 6.68 3.33
C SER A 113 -0.09 6.10 4.51
N ARG A 114 0.53 5.95 5.68
CA ARG A 114 -0.11 5.48 6.92
C ARG A 114 -1.09 6.48 7.51
N ALA A 115 -0.79 7.76 7.46
CA ALA A 115 -1.72 8.81 7.86
C ALA A 115 -2.99 8.75 7.00
N GLY A 116 -2.85 8.44 5.71
CA GLY A 116 -3.98 8.24 4.80
C GLY A 116 -4.88 9.46 4.72
N GLN A 117 -4.30 10.65 4.83
CA GLN A 117 -5.02 11.93 4.85
C GLN A 117 -4.70 12.73 3.60
N GLY A 118 -5.75 13.12 2.91
CA GLY A 118 -5.64 13.94 1.72
C GLY A 118 -7.00 14.10 1.04
N ARG A 119 -7.01 14.86 -0.04
CA ARG A 119 -8.26 15.12 -0.77
C ARG A 119 -8.66 13.94 -1.64
N PRO A 120 -9.97 13.68 -1.77
CA PRO A 120 -10.48 12.77 -2.79
C PRO A 120 -10.09 13.26 -4.21
N PRO A 121 -10.09 12.36 -5.21
CA PRO A 121 -10.46 10.95 -5.17
C PRO A 121 -9.30 10.00 -4.85
N MET A 122 -8.15 10.51 -4.41
CA MET A 122 -6.99 9.66 -4.08
C MET A 122 -7.41 8.51 -3.14
N PRO A 123 -7.15 7.23 -3.51
CA PRO A 123 -7.60 6.07 -2.73
C PRO A 123 -6.67 5.82 -1.53
N TRP A 124 -6.65 6.74 -0.56
CA TRP A 124 -5.84 6.66 0.66
C TRP A 124 -5.97 5.33 1.41
N PRO A 125 -7.16 4.69 1.51
CA PRO A 125 -7.27 3.38 2.14
C PRO A 125 -6.41 2.30 1.48
N SER A 126 -6.24 2.35 0.15
CA SER A 126 -5.39 1.40 -0.59
C SER A 126 -3.91 1.58 -0.24
N LEU A 127 -3.41 2.83 -0.21
CA LEU A 127 -2.03 3.10 0.22
C LEU A 127 -1.81 2.68 1.68
N LYS A 128 -2.77 2.99 2.56
CA LYS A 128 -2.70 2.64 3.98
C LYS A 128 -2.65 1.12 4.19
N ALA A 129 -3.28 0.34 3.33
CA ALA A 129 -3.31 -1.13 3.40
C ALA A 129 -2.05 -1.80 2.87
N MET A 130 -1.23 -1.11 2.06
CA MET A 130 0.01 -1.67 1.52
C MET A 130 1.03 -1.98 2.62
N SER A 131 1.85 -3.02 2.44
CA SER A 131 2.97 -3.28 3.34
C SER A 131 4.05 -2.19 3.22
N ASP A 132 4.88 -2.03 4.24
CA ASP A 132 6.02 -1.11 4.16
C ASP A 132 6.98 -1.50 3.04
N LYS A 133 7.11 -2.79 2.76
CA LYS A 133 7.94 -3.30 1.67
C LYS A 133 7.42 -2.84 0.30
N ASP A 134 6.10 -2.87 0.11
CA ASP A 134 5.47 -2.39 -1.14
C ASP A 134 5.57 -0.87 -1.27
N LEU A 135 5.36 -0.12 -0.19
CA LEU A 135 5.54 1.33 -0.19
C LEU A 135 6.99 1.72 -0.51
N LYS A 136 7.99 1.04 0.07
CA LYS A 136 9.41 1.23 -0.26
C LYS A 136 9.71 0.92 -1.72
N ALA A 137 9.09 -0.12 -2.27
CA ALA A 137 9.24 -0.47 -3.68
C ALA A 137 8.67 0.64 -4.59
N ILE A 138 7.47 1.15 -4.29
CA ILE A 138 6.87 2.30 -5.00
C ILE A 138 7.81 3.52 -4.92
N TYR A 139 8.34 3.82 -3.73
CA TYR A 139 9.27 4.91 -3.53
C TYR A 139 10.52 4.74 -4.41
N ALA A 140 11.15 3.56 -4.37
CA ALA A 140 12.34 3.26 -5.17
C ALA A 140 12.10 3.43 -6.67
N TYR A 141 10.94 2.96 -7.16
CA TYR A 141 10.56 3.12 -8.56
C TYR A 141 10.38 4.58 -8.96
N ILE A 142 9.61 5.36 -8.19
CA ILE A 142 9.39 6.79 -8.50
C ILE A 142 10.71 7.56 -8.49
N LYS A 143 11.59 7.29 -7.53
CA LYS A 143 12.94 7.88 -7.48
C LYS A 143 13.78 7.51 -8.70
N SER A 144 13.67 6.27 -9.18
CA SER A 144 14.42 5.81 -10.36
C SER A 144 14.04 6.52 -11.66
N LEU A 145 12.80 7.02 -11.76
CA LEU A 145 12.33 7.80 -12.90
C LEU A 145 12.96 9.21 -12.96
N GLY A 146 13.46 9.72 -11.84
CA GLY A 146 14.04 11.06 -11.74
C GLY A 146 13.01 12.20 -11.86
N ALA A 147 13.45 13.43 -11.68
CA ALA A 147 12.61 14.62 -11.78
C ALA A 147 12.18 14.87 -13.23
N LYS A 148 10.89 15.26 -13.45
CA LYS A 148 10.37 15.62 -14.76
C LYS A 148 9.07 16.40 -14.65
N GLY A 149 8.79 17.26 -15.62
CA GLY A 149 7.55 18.01 -15.74
C GLY A 149 7.46 19.20 -14.77
N GLU A 150 6.25 19.72 -14.63
CA GLU A 150 5.93 20.87 -13.79
C GLU A 150 5.10 20.44 -12.57
N MET A 151 5.06 21.27 -11.55
CA MET A 151 4.18 21.04 -10.41
C MET A 151 2.72 21.10 -10.84
N ALA A 152 1.90 20.19 -10.33
CA ALA A 152 0.46 20.23 -10.54
C ALA A 152 -0.13 21.54 -9.98
N PRO A 153 -1.28 22.00 -10.52
CA PRO A 153 -1.97 23.18 -10.00
C PRO A 153 -2.30 23.02 -8.51
N ALA A 154 -2.33 24.15 -7.81
CA ALA A 154 -2.76 24.16 -6.41
C ALA A 154 -4.24 23.76 -6.30
N ALA A 155 -4.55 22.95 -5.29
CA ALA A 155 -5.92 22.55 -5.02
C ALA A 155 -6.80 23.77 -4.66
N LEU A 156 -8.06 23.78 -5.09
CA LEU A 156 -9.01 24.84 -4.79
C LEU A 156 -9.89 24.49 -3.59
N SER A 157 -10.26 25.49 -2.81
CA SER A 157 -11.18 25.33 -1.69
C SER A 157 -12.64 25.11 -2.17
N PRO A 158 -13.52 24.53 -1.32
CA PRO A 158 -14.95 24.46 -1.62
C PRO A 158 -15.51 25.83 -2.01
N GLY A 159 -16.36 25.85 -3.04
CA GLY A 159 -17.00 27.08 -3.55
C GLY A 159 -16.16 27.89 -4.53
N VAL A 160 -14.87 27.55 -4.72
CA VAL A 160 -14.03 28.18 -5.73
C VAL A 160 -14.24 27.46 -7.06
N ALA A 161 -14.66 28.20 -8.09
CA ALA A 161 -14.85 27.65 -9.42
C ALA A 161 -13.49 27.30 -10.06
N PRO A 162 -13.34 26.08 -10.64
CA PRO A 162 -12.13 25.71 -11.35
C PRO A 162 -12.04 26.49 -12.70
N ASP A 163 -10.85 26.95 -13.00
CA ASP A 163 -10.49 27.58 -14.27
C ASP A 163 -9.91 26.61 -15.30
N ARG A 164 -9.84 25.32 -14.94
CA ARG A 164 -9.25 24.24 -15.74
C ARG A 164 -10.24 23.11 -15.95
N PRO A 165 -10.01 22.24 -16.95
CA PRO A 165 -10.79 21.02 -17.12
C PRO A 165 -10.85 20.23 -15.81
N HIS A 166 -12.02 19.70 -15.47
CA HIS A 166 -12.22 18.91 -14.28
C HIS A 166 -13.32 17.86 -14.44
N ILE A 167 -13.21 16.80 -13.64
CA ILE A 167 -14.18 15.71 -13.56
C ILE A 167 -14.98 15.93 -12.26
N PRO A 168 -16.31 16.12 -12.34
CA PRO A 168 -17.15 16.26 -11.15
C PRO A 168 -17.40 14.90 -10.51
N PHE A 169 -17.25 14.86 -9.18
CA PHE A 169 -17.71 13.78 -8.32
C PHE A 169 -18.94 14.27 -7.57
N ILE A 170 -20.06 13.58 -7.79
CA ILE A 170 -21.37 13.93 -7.25
C ILE A 170 -21.64 13.08 -5.98
#